data_efe0589845e48d1c8f2d403234369cde
#
_entry.id   efe0589845e48d1c8f2d403234369cde
#
_cell.length_a   1.000
_cell.length_b   1.000
_cell.length_c   1.000
_cell.angle_alpha   90.00
_cell.angle_beta   90.00
_cell.angle_gamma   90.00
#
_symmetry.space_group_name_H-M   'P 1'
#
loop_
_entity.id
_entity.type
_entity.pdbx_description
1 polymer ?
#
loop_
_entity_poly.entity_id
_entity_poly.type
_entity_poly.pdbx_seq_one_letter_code
_entity_poly.pdbx_strand_id
1 'polypeptide(L)'
;MGIQKQGEIMSEVRPIIGPYGAENQAHIKNKNFLYTKEERQRRDQTPWTLVQGVLAPVQFVVFLVSLALVINYFISGNGENAALFSVVLKTIILYAIMITGSVWEKVVFGKYLFAKPFFWEDVFSILVLFLHSFYLVSLIIPTFSVVDQLSIALAAYLAYLINALQFLIKFRIATVEVKSSANEVSS
;
A
#
# COMPACT_ATOMS: atom_id res chain seq x y z
N MET A 1 -24.93 -38.76 -61.76
CA MET A 1 -24.03 -39.20 -60.70
C MET A 1 -23.72 -37.96 -59.90
N GLY A 2 -24.58 -37.68 -58.92
CA GLY A 2 -24.58 -36.46 -58.16
C GLY A 2 -24.00 -36.70 -56.74
N ILE A 3 -23.01 -35.91 -56.36
CA ILE A 3 -22.49 -35.89 -54.99
C ILE A 3 -22.99 -34.61 -54.34
N GLN A 4 -23.91 -34.78 -53.41
CA GLN A 4 -24.44 -33.71 -52.56
C GLN A 4 -23.34 -33.26 -51.57
N LYS A 5 -22.99 -31.98 -51.64
CA LYS A 5 -22.26 -31.28 -50.58
C LYS A 5 -23.22 -31.04 -49.41
N GLN A 6 -23.05 -31.77 -48.33
CA GLN A 6 -23.63 -31.42 -47.03
C GLN A 6 -22.87 -30.22 -46.47
N GLY A 7 -23.53 -29.06 -46.50
CA GLY A 7 -23.03 -27.83 -45.84
C GLY A 7 -23.19 -27.95 -44.32
N GLU A 8 -22.07 -27.82 -43.66
CA GLU A 8 -21.91 -27.76 -42.22
C GLU A 8 -22.59 -26.48 -41.68
N ILE A 9 -23.76 -26.64 -41.12
CA ILE A 9 -24.39 -25.54 -40.33
C ILE A 9 -23.81 -25.63 -38.94
N MET A 10 -22.63 -25.02 -38.75
CA MET A 10 -22.17 -24.66 -37.42
C MET A 10 -23.04 -23.50 -36.94
N SER A 11 -24.05 -23.80 -36.18
CA SER A 11 -24.84 -22.84 -35.44
C SER A 11 -23.96 -22.19 -34.37
N GLU A 12 -23.51 -20.99 -34.66
CA GLU A 12 -22.90 -20.07 -33.70
C GLU A 12 -23.91 -19.82 -32.59
N VAL A 13 -23.79 -20.56 -31.48
CA VAL A 13 -24.58 -20.33 -30.28
C VAL A 13 -24.09 -19.02 -29.68
N ARG A 14 -24.67 -17.89 -30.07
CA ARG A 14 -24.54 -16.64 -29.37
C ARG A 14 -25.25 -16.79 -28.03
N PRO A 15 -24.55 -16.59 -26.89
CA PRO A 15 -25.24 -16.57 -25.62
C PRO A 15 -26.27 -15.44 -25.66
N ILE A 16 -27.56 -15.79 -25.50
CA ILE A 16 -28.66 -14.82 -25.37
C ILE A 16 -28.49 -14.16 -23.99
N ILE A 17 -27.68 -13.11 -23.96
CA ILE A 17 -27.59 -12.24 -22.77
C ILE A 17 -28.87 -11.40 -22.82
N GLY A 18 -29.86 -11.77 -22.02
CA GLY A 18 -31.08 -10.99 -21.88
C GLY A 18 -30.80 -9.57 -21.40
N PRO A 19 -31.73 -8.62 -21.51
CA PRO A 19 -31.54 -7.22 -21.14
C PRO A 19 -31.02 -7.05 -19.71
N TYR A 20 -31.37 -7.93 -18.78
CA TYR A 20 -30.84 -7.97 -17.41
C TYR A 20 -29.35 -8.31 -17.31
N GLY A 21 -28.80 -9.10 -18.23
CA GLY A 21 -27.36 -9.42 -18.24
C GLY A 21 -26.50 -8.26 -18.74
N ALA A 22 -26.99 -7.48 -19.69
CA ALA A 22 -26.28 -6.31 -20.21
C ALA A 22 -26.27 -5.15 -19.19
N GLU A 23 -27.34 -4.96 -18.45
CA GLU A 23 -27.47 -3.95 -17.41
C GLU A 23 -26.56 -4.26 -16.21
N ASN A 24 -26.48 -5.52 -15.77
CA ASN A 24 -25.56 -5.97 -14.75
C ASN A 24 -24.09 -5.84 -15.17
N GLN A 25 -23.76 -6.14 -16.44
CA GLN A 25 -22.40 -5.95 -16.95
C GLN A 25 -22.04 -4.45 -17.06
N ALA A 26 -22.97 -3.58 -17.40
CA ALA A 26 -22.76 -2.13 -17.41
C ALA A 26 -22.61 -1.58 -15.99
N HIS A 27 -23.33 -2.10 -15.01
CA HIS A 27 -23.20 -1.72 -13.60
C HIS A 27 -21.87 -2.16 -12.98
N ILE A 28 -21.38 -3.36 -13.35
CA ILE A 28 -20.06 -3.87 -12.93
C ILE A 28 -18.93 -3.08 -13.59
N LYS A 29 -19.09 -2.66 -14.84
CA LYS A 29 -18.11 -1.87 -15.59
C LYS A 29 -17.91 -0.44 -15.05
N ASN A 30 -18.88 0.07 -14.27
CA ASN A 30 -18.84 1.42 -13.69
C ASN A 30 -18.38 1.45 -12.22
N LYS A 31 -18.15 0.30 -11.59
CA LYS A 31 -17.50 0.23 -10.27
C LYS A 31 -15.99 0.40 -10.46
N ASN A 32 -15.43 1.53 -10.04
CA ASN A 32 -13.99 1.76 -9.98
C ASN A 32 -13.38 0.88 -8.88
N PHE A 33 -13.13 -0.39 -9.17
CA PHE A 33 -12.43 -1.29 -8.26
C PHE A 33 -10.98 -0.85 -8.08
N LEU A 34 -10.46 -1.00 -6.86
CA LEU A 34 -9.07 -0.70 -6.55
C LEU A 34 -8.08 -1.58 -7.34
N TYR A 35 -8.47 -2.82 -7.63
CA TYR A 35 -7.69 -3.79 -8.40
C TYR A 35 -8.51 -4.39 -9.53
N THR A 36 -7.88 -4.58 -10.71
CA THR A 36 -8.42 -5.48 -11.73
C THR A 36 -8.38 -6.94 -11.25
N LYS A 37 -9.04 -7.86 -11.96
CA LYS A 37 -9.01 -9.30 -11.62
C LYS A 37 -7.58 -9.85 -11.68
N GLU A 38 -6.81 -9.46 -12.69
CA GLU A 38 -5.43 -9.89 -12.93
C GLU A 38 -4.47 -9.31 -11.87
N GLU A 39 -4.63 -8.04 -11.49
CA GLU A 39 -3.86 -7.40 -10.42
C GLU A 39 -4.13 -8.06 -9.07
N ARG A 40 -5.39 -8.38 -8.79
CA ARG A 40 -5.78 -9.12 -7.57
C ARG A 40 -5.12 -10.49 -7.52
N GLN A 41 -5.14 -11.25 -8.62
CA GLN A 41 -4.51 -12.55 -8.69
C GLN A 41 -2.98 -12.44 -8.45
N ARG A 42 -2.30 -11.50 -9.10
CA ARG A 42 -0.87 -11.26 -8.87
C ARG A 42 -0.58 -10.87 -7.42
N ARG A 43 -1.38 -9.98 -6.83
CA ARG A 43 -1.27 -9.61 -5.42
C ARG A 43 -1.37 -10.81 -4.49
N ASP A 44 -2.36 -11.68 -4.71
CA ASP A 44 -2.65 -12.81 -3.83
C ASP A 44 -1.62 -13.96 -3.98
N GLN A 45 -0.96 -14.06 -5.13
CA GLN A 45 0.06 -15.08 -5.41
C GLN A 45 1.49 -14.65 -5.08
N THR A 46 1.78 -13.36 -4.96
CA THR A 46 3.14 -12.89 -4.71
C THR A 46 3.53 -12.97 -3.23
N PRO A 47 4.76 -13.45 -2.91
CA PRO A 47 5.27 -13.46 -1.55
C PRO A 47 5.46 -12.05 -0.98
N TRP A 48 5.60 -11.04 -1.84
CA TRP A 48 5.76 -9.65 -1.42
C TRP A 48 4.54 -9.11 -0.67
N THR A 49 3.34 -9.64 -0.92
CA THR A 49 2.14 -9.31 -0.15
C THR A 49 2.27 -9.77 1.32
N LEU A 50 2.83 -10.95 1.55
CA LEU A 50 3.12 -11.42 2.92
C LEU A 50 4.21 -10.56 3.58
N VAL A 51 5.27 -10.23 2.83
CA VAL A 51 6.34 -9.34 3.33
C VAL A 51 5.79 -8.00 3.79
N GLN A 52 4.93 -7.35 2.98
CA GLN A 52 4.27 -6.09 3.37
C GLN A 52 3.32 -6.30 4.57
N GLY A 53 2.57 -7.41 4.58
CA GLY A 53 1.66 -7.76 5.67
C GLY A 53 2.34 -7.96 7.02
N VAL A 54 3.61 -8.37 7.04
CA VAL A 54 4.43 -8.50 8.26
C VAL A 54 5.15 -7.20 8.59
N LEU A 55 5.77 -6.55 7.60
CA LEU A 55 6.55 -5.33 7.83
C LEU A 55 5.68 -4.15 8.28
N ALA A 56 4.46 -4.01 7.80
CA ALA A 56 3.60 -2.90 8.18
C ALA A 56 3.23 -2.90 9.69
N PRO A 57 2.76 -4.00 10.31
CA PRO A 57 2.57 -4.05 11.76
C PRO A 57 3.87 -3.86 12.54
N VAL A 58 4.98 -4.47 12.12
CA VAL A 58 6.29 -4.30 12.77
C VAL A 58 6.72 -2.83 12.74
N GLN A 59 6.62 -2.19 11.59
CA GLN A 59 6.90 -0.77 11.41
C GLN A 59 6.04 0.10 12.35
N PHE A 60 4.76 -0.23 12.50
CA PHE A 60 3.85 0.50 13.37
C PHE A 60 4.19 0.35 14.85
N VAL A 61 4.53 -0.87 15.31
CA VAL A 61 4.97 -1.11 16.69
C VAL A 61 6.27 -0.37 16.99
N VAL A 62 7.26 -0.43 16.11
CA VAL A 62 8.53 0.29 16.26
C VAL A 62 8.30 1.82 16.29
N PHE A 63 7.37 2.32 15.47
CA PHE A 63 6.95 3.72 15.51
C PHE A 63 6.38 4.11 16.89
N LEU A 64 5.47 3.32 17.46
CA LEU A 64 4.87 3.64 18.76
C LEU A 64 5.91 3.64 19.89
N VAL A 65 6.81 2.66 19.90
CA VAL A 65 7.90 2.59 20.89
C VAL A 65 8.83 3.80 20.75
N SER A 66 9.24 4.11 19.52
CA SER A 66 10.12 5.24 19.26
C SER A 66 9.46 6.59 19.60
N LEU A 67 8.18 6.77 19.27
CA LEU A 67 7.42 7.95 19.63
C LEU A 67 7.35 8.13 21.15
N ALA A 68 7.12 7.05 21.90
CA ALA A 68 7.09 7.09 23.36
C ALA A 68 8.45 7.49 23.94
N LEU A 69 9.56 6.98 23.41
CA LEU A 69 10.92 7.34 23.84
C LEU A 69 11.24 8.81 23.53
N VAL A 70 10.87 9.29 22.35
CA VAL A 70 11.05 10.71 21.96
C VAL A 70 10.23 11.63 22.87
N ILE A 71 8.96 11.31 23.11
CA ILE A 71 8.10 12.09 24.04
C ILE A 71 8.67 12.06 25.46
N ASN A 72 9.12 10.89 25.94
CA ASN A 72 9.74 10.78 27.25
C ASN A 72 10.96 11.71 27.39
N TYR A 73 11.81 11.79 26.38
CA TYR A 73 12.94 12.72 26.37
C TYR A 73 12.48 14.19 26.51
N PHE A 74 11.46 14.61 25.76
CA PHE A 74 10.93 15.98 25.84
C PHE A 74 10.31 16.32 27.20
N ILE A 75 9.72 15.34 27.89
CA ILE A 75 9.08 15.54 29.20
C ILE A 75 10.10 15.48 30.34
N SER A 76 11.02 14.53 30.32
CA SER A 76 11.90 14.21 31.45
C SER A 76 13.33 14.72 31.29
N GLY A 77 13.76 15.06 30.08
CA GLY A 77 15.15 15.32 29.73
C GLY A 77 16.07 14.08 29.74
N ASN A 78 15.51 12.89 30.00
CA ASN A 78 16.27 11.66 30.15
C ASN A 78 16.04 10.72 28.95
N GLY A 79 17.03 9.85 28.70
CA GLY A 79 16.91 8.81 27.67
C GLY A 79 17.25 9.29 26.26
N GLU A 80 18.08 10.32 26.12
CA GLU A 80 18.53 10.88 24.84
C GLU A 80 19.00 9.82 23.86
N ASN A 81 19.98 9.00 24.26
CA ASN A 81 20.55 7.97 23.39
C ASN A 81 19.48 6.93 22.94
N ALA A 82 18.57 6.57 23.83
CA ALA A 82 17.49 5.66 23.52
C ALA A 82 16.51 6.26 22.50
N ALA A 83 16.17 7.55 22.68
CA ALA A 83 15.32 8.27 21.73
C ALA A 83 16.00 8.36 20.34
N LEU A 84 17.23 8.85 20.26
CA LEU A 84 17.97 8.98 19.01
C LEU A 84 18.13 7.63 18.28
N PHE A 85 18.58 6.60 19.01
CA PHE A 85 18.74 5.25 18.43
C PHE A 85 17.43 4.66 17.94
N SER A 86 16.33 4.87 18.66
CA SER A 86 15.02 4.35 18.25
C SER A 86 14.53 4.95 16.94
N VAL A 87 14.80 6.25 16.68
CA VAL A 87 14.47 6.91 15.40
C VAL A 87 15.33 6.36 14.26
N VAL A 88 16.61 6.09 14.49
CA VAL A 88 17.49 5.44 13.50
C VAL A 88 16.96 4.06 13.14
N LEU A 89 16.64 3.22 14.15
CA LEU A 89 16.08 1.88 13.93
C LEU A 89 14.78 1.95 13.14
N LYS A 90 13.87 2.85 13.53
CA LYS A 90 12.61 3.09 12.81
C LYS A 90 12.86 3.50 11.37
N THR A 91 13.86 4.32 11.10
CA THR A 91 14.23 4.77 9.75
C THR A 91 14.77 3.61 8.90
N ILE A 92 15.57 2.72 9.46
CA ILE A 92 16.07 1.52 8.76
C ILE A 92 14.89 0.62 8.32
N ILE A 93 13.94 0.37 9.23
CA ILE A 93 12.76 -0.43 8.91
C ILE A 93 11.88 0.30 7.87
N LEU A 94 11.80 1.63 7.92
CA LEU A 94 11.12 2.43 6.90
C LEU A 94 11.75 2.22 5.52
N TYR A 95 13.06 2.23 5.40
CA TYR A 95 13.72 1.95 4.12
C TYR A 95 13.42 0.53 3.63
N ALA A 96 13.43 -0.46 4.52
CA ALA A 96 13.12 -1.84 4.17
C ALA A 96 11.68 -1.97 3.62
N ILE A 97 10.67 -1.37 4.27
CA ILE A 97 9.28 -1.46 3.81
C ILE A 97 9.08 -0.66 2.50
N MET A 98 9.78 0.46 2.31
CA MET A 98 9.70 1.24 1.07
C MET A 98 10.30 0.48 -0.12
N ILE A 99 11.47 -0.13 0.04
CA ILE A 99 12.10 -0.92 -1.02
C ILE A 99 11.23 -2.13 -1.37
N THR A 100 10.80 -2.89 -0.38
CA THR A 100 9.97 -4.08 -0.60
C THR A 100 8.58 -3.73 -1.11
N GLY A 101 8.03 -2.58 -0.72
CA GLY A 101 6.76 -2.03 -1.21
C GLY A 101 6.84 -1.67 -2.69
N SER A 102 7.91 -1.00 -3.13
CA SER A 102 8.08 -0.67 -4.55
C SER A 102 8.27 -1.94 -5.42
N VAL A 103 8.92 -2.98 -4.90
CA VAL A 103 8.99 -4.29 -5.58
C VAL A 103 7.61 -4.93 -5.66
N TRP A 104 6.83 -4.88 -4.58
CA TRP A 104 5.45 -5.36 -4.58
C TRP A 104 4.59 -4.65 -5.64
N GLU A 105 4.65 -3.32 -5.70
CA GLU A 105 3.96 -2.54 -6.74
C GLU A 105 4.38 -2.95 -8.15
N LYS A 106 5.67 -3.17 -8.38
CA LYS A 106 6.18 -3.63 -9.66
C LYS A 106 5.59 -4.97 -10.07
N VAL A 107 5.46 -5.89 -9.13
CA VAL A 107 4.88 -7.21 -9.39
C VAL A 107 3.37 -7.12 -9.66
N VAL A 108 2.64 -6.32 -8.89
CA VAL A 108 1.18 -6.23 -8.98
C VAL A 108 0.73 -5.36 -10.15
N PHE A 109 1.30 -4.16 -10.29
CA PHE A 109 0.85 -3.12 -11.23
C PHE A 109 1.80 -2.89 -12.41
N GLY A 110 2.98 -3.50 -12.41
CA GLY A 110 4.00 -3.30 -13.44
C GLY A 110 4.84 -2.03 -13.29
N LYS A 111 4.65 -1.25 -12.23
CA LYS A 111 5.39 -0.02 -11.91
C LYS A 111 5.98 -0.11 -10.51
N TYR A 112 7.19 0.43 -10.30
CA TYR A 112 7.83 0.42 -8.98
C TYR A 112 7.18 1.38 -7.98
N LEU A 113 6.64 2.50 -8.45
CA LEU A 113 5.98 3.53 -7.65
C LEU A 113 4.92 4.23 -8.53
N PHE A 114 3.99 4.94 -7.88
CA PHE A 114 2.95 5.73 -8.53
C PHE A 114 2.00 4.91 -9.40
N ALA A 115 1.69 3.68 -8.99
CA ALA A 115 0.56 2.97 -9.56
C ALA A 115 -0.72 3.77 -9.30
N LYS A 116 -1.65 3.81 -10.28
CA LYS A 116 -2.86 4.65 -10.17
C LYS A 116 -3.61 4.48 -8.85
N PRO A 117 -3.79 3.25 -8.30
CA PRO A 117 -4.51 3.09 -7.05
C PRO A 117 -3.79 3.65 -5.83
N PHE A 118 -2.45 3.78 -5.87
CA PHE A 118 -1.62 4.17 -4.72
C PHE A 118 -0.84 5.47 -4.91
N PHE A 119 -1.14 6.25 -5.95
CA PHE A 119 -0.40 7.45 -6.32
C PHE A 119 -0.19 8.43 -5.16
N TRP A 120 -1.24 8.75 -4.41
CA TRP A 120 -1.14 9.71 -3.30
C TRP A 120 -0.44 9.12 -2.08
N GLU A 121 -0.63 7.84 -1.81
CA GLU A 121 0.07 7.12 -0.76
C GLU A 121 1.58 7.11 -1.01
N ASP A 122 2.01 6.95 -2.26
CA ASP A 122 3.41 7.00 -2.65
C ASP A 122 4.00 8.40 -2.52
N VAL A 123 3.26 9.45 -2.91
CA VAL A 123 3.69 10.83 -2.72
C VAL A 123 3.96 11.12 -1.24
N PHE A 124 3.05 10.71 -0.34
CA PHE A 124 3.25 10.84 1.10
C PHE A 124 4.38 9.95 1.62
N SER A 125 4.54 8.74 1.08
CA SER A 125 5.65 7.85 1.43
C SER A 125 7.01 8.47 1.12
N ILE A 126 7.15 9.16 -0.02
CA ILE A 126 8.37 9.89 -0.37
C ILE A 126 8.61 11.05 0.60
N LEU A 127 7.57 11.80 0.98
CA LEU A 127 7.70 12.86 1.99
C LEU A 127 8.18 12.29 3.34
N VAL A 128 7.61 11.17 3.78
CA VAL A 128 8.01 10.46 5.01
C VAL A 128 9.48 10.03 4.91
N LEU A 129 9.87 9.46 3.78
CA LEU A 129 11.25 9.02 3.52
C LEU A 129 12.22 10.22 3.56
N PHE A 130 11.86 11.32 2.92
CA PHE A 130 12.65 12.55 2.92
C PHE A 130 12.88 13.09 4.34
N LEU A 131 11.82 13.20 5.16
CA LEU A 131 11.93 13.70 6.53
C LEU A 131 12.78 12.79 7.43
N HIS A 132 12.65 11.48 7.30
CA HIS A 132 13.49 10.53 8.04
C HIS A 132 14.95 10.56 7.57
N SER A 133 15.19 10.73 6.26
CA SER A 133 16.54 10.92 5.72
C SER A 133 17.15 12.23 6.20
N PHE A 134 16.35 13.30 6.27
CA PHE A 134 16.80 14.58 6.82
C PHE A 134 17.16 14.47 8.30
N TYR A 135 16.41 13.69 9.08
CA TYR A 135 16.79 13.35 10.46
C TYR A 135 18.17 12.68 10.51
N LEU A 136 18.45 11.66 9.67
CA LEU A 136 19.77 11.01 9.65
C LEU A 136 20.89 11.99 9.31
N VAL A 137 20.64 12.92 8.37
CA VAL A 137 21.60 13.97 8.01
C VAL A 137 21.83 14.91 9.19
N SER A 138 20.78 15.27 9.95
CA SER A 138 20.90 16.14 11.12
C SER A 138 21.79 15.56 12.24
N LEU A 139 21.91 14.22 12.34
CA LEU A 139 22.80 13.58 13.31
C LEU A 139 24.30 13.81 13.02
N ILE A 140 24.64 14.12 11.76
CA ILE A 140 26.03 14.28 11.31
C ILE A 140 26.43 15.77 11.34
N ILE A 141 25.46 16.68 11.31
CA ILE A 141 25.70 18.12 11.25
C ILE A 141 25.79 18.69 12.68
N PRO A 142 26.95 19.22 13.11
CA PRO A 142 27.16 19.62 14.51
C PRO A 142 26.29 20.81 14.97
N THR A 143 25.68 21.55 14.07
CA THR A 143 24.83 22.70 14.40
C THR A 143 23.46 22.32 14.92
N PHE A 144 23.00 21.08 14.68
CA PHE A 144 21.71 20.60 15.20
C PHE A 144 21.87 20.12 16.65
N SER A 145 21.12 20.73 17.55
CA SER A 145 20.98 20.20 18.91
C SER A 145 20.13 18.93 18.93
N VAL A 146 20.20 18.16 20.00
CA VAL A 146 19.36 16.96 20.17
C VAL A 146 17.87 17.31 20.09
N VAL A 147 17.49 18.46 20.62
CA VAL A 147 16.09 18.95 20.53
C VAL A 147 15.69 19.21 19.09
N ASP A 148 16.57 19.79 18.26
CA ASP A 148 16.29 20.01 16.83
C ASP A 148 16.14 18.68 16.09
N GLN A 149 17.06 17.73 16.32
CA GLN A 149 17.04 16.39 15.71
C GLN A 149 15.74 15.64 16.04
N LEU A 150 15.36 15.61 17.32
CA LEU A 150 14.11 14.94 17.75
C LEU A 150 12.85 15.70 17.32
N SER A 151 12.92 17.02 17.13
CA SER A 151 11.80 17.80 16.54
C SER A 151 11.60 17.45 15.06
N ILE A 152 12.68 17.26 14.30
CA ILE A 152 12.62 16.73 12.93
C ILE A 152 12.00 15.34 12.93
N ALA A 153 12.38 14.47 13.87
CA ALA A 153 11.80 13.12 13.99
C ALA A 153 10.29 13.18 14.28
N LEU A 154 9.81 14.09 15.14
CA LEU A 154 8.39 14.27 15.39
C LEU A 154 7.62 14.74 14.16
N ALA A 155 8.19 15.66 13.37
CA ALA A 155 7.61 16.07 12.09
C ALA A 155 7.52 14.88 11.10
N ALA A 156 8.58 14.05 11.04
CA ALA A 156 8.59 12.83 10.24
C ALA A 156 7.54 11.81 10.72
N TYR A 157 7.32 11.71 12.03
CA TYR A 157 6.31 10.82 12.62
C TYR A 157 4.88 11.28 12.33
N LEU A 158 4.63 12.58 12.33
CA LEU A 158 3.33 13.12 11.92
C LEU A 158 3.02 12.78 10.46
N ALA A 159 4.00 13.01 9.57
CA ALA A 159 3.86 12.63 8.17
C ALA A 159 3.65 11.11 7.99
N TYR A 160 4.39 10.29 8.75
CA TYR A 160 4.22 8.84 8.75
C TYR A 160 2.82 8.41 9.19
N LEU A 161 2.28 9.03 10.25
CA LEU A 161 0.94 8.69 10.75
C LEU A 161 -0.14 8.98 9.69
N ILE A 162 -0.04 10.12 9.01
CA ILE A 162 -0.94 10.47 7.89
C ILE A 162 -0.86 9.40 6.79
N ASN A 163 0.36 9.04 6.39
CA ASN A 163 0.58 8.01 5.37
C ASN A 163 0.05 6.63 5.78
N ALA A 164 0.30 6.22 7.02
CA ALA A 164 -0.21 4.95 7.56
C ALA A 164 -1.74 4.90 7.56
N LEU A 165 -2.41 6.01 7.89
CA LEU A 165 -3.87 6.12 7.83
C LEU A 165 -4.39 6.01 6.38
N GLN A 166 -3.70 6.61 5.39
CA GLN A 166 -4.06 6.47 3.98
C GLN A 166 -4.03 5.00 3.54
N PHE A 167 -2.95 4.28 3.84
CA PHE A 167 -2.85 2.85 3.55
C PHE A 167 -3.93 2.02 4.25
N LEU A 168 -4.23 2.31 5.51
CA LEU A 168 -5.26 1.60 6.27
C LEU A 168 -6.66 1.79 5.64
N ILE A 169 -6.98 2.99 5.19
CA ILE A 169 -8.23 3.29 4.48
C ILE A 169 -8.29 2.50 3.17
N LYS A 170 -7.20 2.47 2.38
CA LYS A 170 -7.11 1.70 1.14
C LYS A 170 -7.31 0.20 1.38
N PHE A 171 -6.70 -0.36 2.42
CA PHE A 171 -6.90 -1.76 2.79
C PHE A 171 -8.35 -2.06 3.15
N ARG A 172 -9.01 -1.17 3.89
CA ARG A 172 -10.43 -1.33 4.21
C ARG A 172 -11.31 -1.31 2.96
N ILE A 173 -11.08 -0.37 2.05
CA ILE A 173 -11.81 -0.28 0.77
C ILE A 173 -11.66 -1.59 -0.02
N ALA A 174 -10.42 -2.08 -0.20
CA ALA A 174 -10.14 -3.32 -0.92
C ALA A 174 -10.85 -4.53 -0.29
N THR A 175 -10.94 -4.61 1.04
CA THR A 175 -11.61 -5.71 1.75
C THR A 175 -13.13 -5.66 1.57
N VAL A 176 -13.74 -4.48 1.59
CA VAL A 176 -15.18 -4.30 1.39
C VAL A 176 -15.56 -4.66 -0.05
N GLU A 177 -14.77 -4.25 -1.04
CA GLU A 177 -14.99 -4.60 -2.46
C GLU A 177 -15.01 -6.12 -2.69
N VAL A 178 -14.08 -6.86 -2.06
CA VAL A 178 -14.04 -8.33 -2.15
C VAL A 178 -15.31 -8.96 -1.60
N LYS A 179 -15.78 -8.52 -0.43
CA LYS A 179 -17.00 -9.06 0.20
C LYS A 179 -18.25 -8.76 -0.63
N SER A 180 -18.37 -7.56 -1.18
CA SER A 180 -19.51 -7.18 -2.01
C SER A 180 -19.57 -8.01 -3.29
N SER A 181 -18.42 -8.23 -3.95
CA SER A 181 -18.36 -9.08 -5.15
C SER A 181 -18.69 -10.56 -4.88
N ALA A 182 -18.33 -11.09 -3.70
CA ALA A 182 -18.66 -12.46 -3.33
C ALA A 182 -20.16 -12.65 -3.08
N ASN A 183 -20.83 -11.66 -2.49
CA ASN A 183 -22.28 -11.72 -2.25
C ASN A 183 -23.11 -11.59 -3.54
N GLU A 184 -22.64 -10.82 -4.54
CA GLU A 184 -23.30 -10.67 -5.84
C GLU A 184 -23.23 -11.96 -6.69
N VAL A 185 -22.26 -12.85 -6.46
CA VAL A 185 -22.11 -14.13 -7.15
C VAL A 185 -22.95 -15.24 -6.50
N SER A 186 -23.33 -15.08 -5.21
CA SER A 186 -24.08 -16.09 -4.44
C SER A 186 -25.59 -15.81 -4.38
N SER A 187 -26.05 -14.71 -4.93
CA SER A 187 -27.49 -14.33 -5.09
C SER A 187 -27.96 -14.53 -6.51
#